data_7c59ba7e8160837a7804d8a69f9b1143
#
_entry.id   7c59ba7e8160837a7804d8a69f9b1143
#
_cell.length_a   1.000
_cell.length_b   1.000
_cell.length_c   1.000
_cell.angle_alpha   90.00
_cell.angle_beta   90.00
_cell.angle_gamma   90.00
#
_symmetry.space_group_name_H-M   'P 1'
#
loop_
_entity.id
_entity.type
_entity.pdbx_description
1 polymer ?
#
loop_
_entity_poly.entity_id
_entity_poly.type
_entity_poly.pdbx_seq_one_letter_code
_entity_poly.pdbx_strand_id
1 'polypeptide(L)'
;MAGYEIFFRESVWKELKKIPKADLKKILSRIEQLGNDPRPKGCEKLTGLELYRIRQGNYRIVYSIQDNELTIWVVKVGNRKDVYR
;
A
#
# COMPACT_ATOMS: atom_id res chain seq x y z
N MET A 1 -1.03 -18.44 8.46
CA MET A 1 -1.73 -17.19 8.33
C MET A 1 -0.85 -16.03 8.72
N ALA A 2 -0.77 -15.04 7.88
CA ALA A 2 0.15 -13.95 8.14
C ALA A 2 -0.28 -13.06 9.29
N GLY A 3 -1.49 -12.53 9.25
CA GLY A 3 -1.99 -11.72 10.36
C GLY A 3 -1.19 -10.47 10.64
N TYR A 4 -0.76 -9.77 9.60
CA TYR A 4 -0.06 -8.51 9.78
C TYR A 4 -1.03 -7.39 10.12
N GLU A 5 -0.63 -6.51 11.05
CA GLU A 5 -1.38 -5.30 11.34
C GLU A 5 -1.00 -4.23 10.33
N ILE A 6 -1.97 -3.42 9.95
CA ILE A 6 -1.75 -2.39 8.93
C ILE A 6 -1.89 -1.01 9.54
N PHE A 7 -0.86 -0.19 9.38
CA PHE A 7 -0.86 1.18 9.82
C PHE A 7 -0.69 2.10 8.62
N PHE A 8 -1.17 3.32 8.75
CA PHE A 8 -1.09 4.30 7.69
C PHE A 8 -0.27 5.50 8.16
N ARG A 9 0.65 5.95 7.33
CA ARG A 9 1.34 7.20 7.60
C ARG A 9 0.32 8.32 7.56
N GLU A 10 0.52 9.33 8.37
CA GLU A 10 -0.44 10.43 8.45
C GLU A 10 -0.70 11.08 7.08
N SER A 11 0.36 11.25 6.28
CA SER A 11 0.23 11.86 4.96
C SER A 11 -0.67 11.04 4.03
N VAL A 12 -0.79 9.74 4.27
CA VAL A 12 -1.61 8.88 3.42
C VAL A 12 -3.10 9.21 3.56
N TRP A 13 -3.53 9.61 4.76
CA TRP A 13 -4.92 9.97 4.95
C TRP A 13 -5.34 11.13 4.06
N LYS A 14 -4.44 12.08 3.84
CA LYS A 14 -4.70 13.21 2.95
C LYS A 14 -4.78 12.75 1.51
N GLU A 15 -3.93 11.79 1.15
CA GLU A 15 -3.94 11.24 -0.21
C GLU A 15 -5.23 10.48 -0.49
N LEU A 16 -5.69 9.70 0.49
CA LEU A 16 -6.90 8.92 0.33
C LEU A 16 -8.14 9.79 0.15
N LYS A 17 -8.16 10.96 0.78
CA LYS A 17 -9.29 11.87 0.68
C LYS A 17 -9.52 12.39 -0.74
N LYS A 18 -8.49 12.39 -1.56
CA LYS A 18 -8.56 12.90 -2.93
C LYS A 18 -9.04 11.85 -3.92
N ILE A 19 -9.19 10.61 -3.47
CA ILE A 19 -9.54 9.51 -4.36
C ILE A 19 -11.06 9.32 -4.41
N PRO A 20 -11.62 9.18 -5.62
CA PRO A 20 -13.06 8.91 -5.76
C PRO A 20 -13.47 7.68 -4.97
N LYS A 21 -14.67 7.70 -4.41
CA LYS A 21 -15.16 6.64 -3.55
C LYS A 21 -15.06 5.24 -4.15
N ALA A 22 -15.38 5.10 -5.41
CA ALA A 22 -15.35 3.79 -6.06
C ALA A 22 -13.93 3.22 -6.08
N ASP A 23 -12.96 4.08 -6.38
CA ASP A 23 -11.56 3.66 -6.40
C ASP A 23 -11.02 3.45 -4.99
N LEU A 24 -11.43 4.32 -4.08
CA LEU A 24 -10.98 4.23 -2.69
C LEU A 24 -11.37 2.89 -2.07
N LYS A 25 -12.57 2.44 -2.35
CA LYS A 25 -13.06 1.16 -1.83
C LYS A 25 -12.16 0.01 -2.27
N LYS A 26 -11.78 0.02 -3.54
CA LYS A 26 -10.93 -1.03 -4.09
C LYS A 26 -9.52 -0.95 -3.51
N ILE A 27 -9.03 0.27 -3.33
CA ILE A 27 -7.70 0.48 -2.76
C ILE A 27 -7.64 -0.03 -1.32
N LEU A 28 -8.64 0.32 -0.51
CA LEU A 28 -8.66 -0.11 0.88
C LEU A 28 -8.79 -1.63 0.99
N SER A 29 -9.58 -2.23 0.11
CA SER A 29 -9.71 -3.69 0.08
C SER A 29 -8.37 -4.33 -0.27
N ARG A 30 -7.66 -3.76 -1.22
CA ARG A 30 -6.35 -4.26 -1.64
C ARG A 30 -5.34 -4.17 -0.49
N ILE A 31 -5.37 -3.06 0.23
CA ILE A 31 -4.48 -2.87 1.38
C ILE A 31 -4.79 -3.88 2.47
N GLU A 32 -6.08 -4.10 2.73
CA GLU A 32 -6.48 -5.05 3.75
C GLU A 32 -5.97 -6.46 3.45
N GLN A 33 -5.96 -6.84 2.18
CA GLN A 33 -5.46 -8.14 1.76
C GLN A 33 -3.97 -8.31 2.07
N LEU A 34 -3.22 -7.23 2.14
CA LEU A 34 -1.80 -7.30 2.48
C LEU A 34 -1.60 -7.86 3.88
N GLY A 35 -2.58 -7.71 4.75
CA GLY A 35 -2.50 -8.27 6.10
C GLY A 35 -2.39 -9.78 6.09
N ASN A 36 -2.93 -10.43 5.07
CA ASN A 36 -2.87 -11.88 4.94
C ASN A 36 -1.69 -12.32 4.07
N ASP A 37 -1.30 -11.47 3.12
CA ASP A 37 -0.21 -11.79 2.21
C ASP A 37 0.53 -10.51 1.85
N PRO A 38 1.60 -10.16 2.59
CA PRO A 38 2.31 -8.90 2.37
C PRO A 38 3.04 -8.81 1.05
N ARG A 39 3.32 -9.94 0.42
CA ARG A 39 4.02 -9.96 -0.86
C ARG A 39 3.19 -10.71 -1.89
N PRO A 40 2.02 -10.15 -2.26
CA PRO A 40 1.14 -10.82 -3.20
C PRO A 40 1.70 -10.82 -4.61
N LYS A 41 1.13 -11.62 -5.47
CA LYS A 41 1.51 -11.64 -6.87
C LYS A 41 1.35 -10.23 -7.44
N GLY A 42 2.35 -9.78 -8.17
CA GLY A 42 2.35 -8.42 -8.72
C GLY A 42 3.02 -7.40 -7.82
N CYS A 43 3.41 -7.80 -6.62
CA CYS A 43 4.14 -6.95 -5.71
C CYS A 43 5.58 -6.78 -6.22
N GLU A 44 6.10 -5.55 -6.16
CA GLU A 44 7.46 -5.27 -6.56
C GLU A 44 8.20 -4.55 -5.44
N LYS A 45 9.43 -4.95 -5.20
CA LYS A 45 10.28 -4.24 -4.24
C LYS A 45 10.97 -3.10 -4.98
N LEU A 46 10.94 -1.91 -4.38
CA LEU A 46 11.56 -0.75 -4.98
C LEU A 46 13.07 -0.81 -4.80
N THR A 47 13.80 -0.61 -5.89
CA THR A 47 15.25 -0.72 -5.90
C THR A 47 15.89 0.25 -4.90
N GLY A 48 16.77 -0.30 -4.06
CA GLY A 48 17.51 0.51 -3.10
C GLY A 48 16.71 0.97 -1.89
N LEU A 49 15.45 0.56 -1.79
CA LEU A 49 14.60 0.96 -0.68
C LEU A 49 13.98 -0.27 -0.03
N GLU A 50 13.63 -0.15 1.25
CA GLU A 50 12.93 -1.22 1.96
C GLU A 50 11.43 -1.00 1.82
N LEU A 51 10.99 -0.75 0.59
CA LEU A 51 9.60 -0.47 0.27
C LEU A 51 9.12 -1.39 -0.83
N TYR A 52 7.82 -1.66 -0.80
CA TYR A 52 7.16 -2.49 -1.79
C TYR A 52 6.04 -1.71 -2.43
N ARG A 53 5.63 -2.13 -3.60
CA ARG A 53 4.58 -1.47 -4.35
C ARG A 53 3.61 -2.49 -4.92
N ILE A 54 2.32 -2.15 -4.87
CA ILE A 54 1.29 -2.89 -5.60
C ILE A 54 0.45 -1.88 -6.36
N ARG A 55 -0.21 -2.36 -7.40
CA ARG A 55 -1.09 -1.52 -8.23
C ARG A 55 -2.55 -1.87 -7.99
N GLN A 56 -3.40 -0.85 -8.04
CA GLN A 56 -4.83 -1.04 -8.01
C GLN A 56 -5.43 -0.02 -8.97
N GLY A 57 -5.86 -0.50 -10.16
CA GLY A 57 -6.33 0.41 -11.19
C GLY A 57 -5.23 1.37 -11.62
N ASN A 58 -5.52 2.65 -11.59
CA ASN A 58 -4.53 3.68 -11.94
C ASN A 58 -3.74 4.16 -10.73
N TYR A 59 -3.87 3.48 -9.60
CA TYR A 59 -3.22 3.90 -8.37
C TYR A 59 -2.11 2.94 -7.97
N ARG A 60 -1.17 3.47 -7.21
CA ARG A 60 -0.08 2.69 -6.65
C ARG A 60 -0.09 2.84 -5.15
N ILE A 61 0.17 1.73 -4.47
CA ILE A 61 0.23 1.67 -3.02
C ILE A 61 1.64 1.29 -2.66
N VAL A 62 2.33 2.16 -1.93
CA VAL A 62 3.70 1.91 -1.48
C VAL A 62 3.67 1.63 0.00
N TYR A 63 4.33 0.59 0.43
CA TYR A 63 4.29 0.16 1.82
C TYR A 63 5.59 -0.51 2.24
N SER A 64 5.81 -0.57 3.54
CA SER A 64 6.94 -1.29 4.10
C SER A 64 6.42 -2.50 4.87
N ILE A 65 7.27 -3.51 5.02
CA ILE A 65 6.91 -4.72 5.74
C ILE A 65 7.90 -4.93 6.87
N GLN A 66 7.38 -5.03 8.10
CA GLN A 66 8.18 -5.32 9.27
C GLN A 66 7.84 -6.75 9.68
N ASP A 67 8.53 -7.73 9.11
CA ASP A 67 8.21 -9.13 9.35
C ASP A 67 8.31 -9.55 10.82
N ASN A 68 9.32 -9.05 11.51
CA ASN A 68 9.51 -9.41 12.92
C ASN A 68 8.37 -8.92 13.81
N GLU A 69 7.70 -7.87 13.39
CA GLU A 69 6.63 -7.26 14.17
C GLU A 69 5.26 -7.55 13.58
N LEU A 70 5.22 -8.30 12.49
CA LEU A 70 3.99 -8.59 11.77
C LEU A 70 3.21 -7.30 11.49
N THR A 71 3.91 -6.31 10.94
CA THR A 71 3.38 -4.98 10.74
C THR A 71 3.64 -4.50 9.31
N ILE A 72 2.65 -3.80 8.77
CA ILE A 72 2.77 -3.16 7.45
C ILE A 72 2.46 -1.69 7.63
N TRP A 73 3.32 -0.84 7.06
CA TRP A 73 3.07 0.60 7.02
C TRP A 73 2.80 1.02 5.60
N VAL A 74 1.61 1.58 5.36
CA VAL A 74 1.30 2.19 4.07
C VAL A 74 1.88 3.59 4.12
N VAL A 75 2.83 3.85 3.22
CA VAL A 75 3.56 5.11 3.25
C VAL A 75 3.17 6.07 2.13
N LYS A 76 2.54 5.57 1.08
CA LYS A 76 2.09 6.44 0.01
C LYS A 76 1.01 5.75 -0.82
N VAL A 77 0.00 6.52 -1.20
CA VAL A 77 -1.04 6.06 -2.14
C VAL A 77 -1.26 7.20 -3.11
N GLY A 78 -1.19 6.92 -4.39
CA GLY A 78 -1.39 7.98 -5.36
C GLY A 78 -1.56 7.46 -6.77
N ASN A 79 -1.88 8.38 -7.68
CA ASN A 79 -2.02 8.08 -9.07
C ASN A 79 -0.67 7.62 -9.60
N ARG A 80 -0.68 6.67 -10.54
CA ARG A 80 0.57 6.10 -11.03
C ARG A 80 1.52 7.13 -11.63
N LYS A 81 1.01 8.30 -12.01
CA LYS A 81 1.85 9.38 -12.54
C LYS A 81 2.62 10.11 -11.45
N ASP A 82 2.09 10.11 -10.22
CA ASP A 82 2.62 10.94 -9.15
C ASP A 82 3.48 10.18 -8.13
N VAL A 83 3.35 8.87 -8.06
CA VAL A 83 4.00 8.09 -7.01
C VAL A 83 5.50 7.89 -7.26
N TYR A 84 5.93 8.01 -8.49
CA TYR A 84 7.33 7.83 -8.84
C TYR A 84 7.97 9.10 -9.28
N ARG A 85 8.36 9.86 -8.38
CA ARG A 85 9.09 11.08 -8.70
C ARG A 85 10.26 11.22 -7.80
#